data_7aaa596249afe27e4f48cf253cd328e7
#
_entry.id   7aaa596249afe27e4f48cf253cd328e7
#
_cell.length_a   1.000
_cell.length_b   1.000
_cell.length_c   1.000
_cell.angle_alpha   90.00
_cell.angle_beta   90.00
_cell.angle_gamma   90.00
#
_symmetry.space_group_name_H-M   'P 1'
#
loop_
_entity.id
_entity.type
_entity.pdbx_description
1 polymer ?
#
loop_
_entity_poly.entity_id
_entity_poly.type
_entity_poly.pdbx_seq_one_letter_code
_entity_poly.pdbx_strand_id
1 'polypeptide(L)'
;MRKNSIKNTRINGEVQKELSNIIRGEIKDPRINPLTSVVAVEVAPDLKTCKAYISVLGDEKSQQDTIKGLKSAEGYIRTMLAKSINLRNTPQITFILDQSIEYGVKMSKMIDDVTKDIADKTED
;
A
#
# COMPACT_ATOMS: atom_id res chain seq x y z
N MET A 1 -19.84 6.02 -0.89
CA MET A 1 -19.00 5.50 -1.96
C MET A 1 -18.25 6.61 -2.65
N ARG A 2 -17.01 6.38 -2.91
CA ARG A 2 -16.17 7.37 -3.55
C ARG A 2 -16.53 7.55 -5.02
N LYS A 3 -16.69 8.80 -5.39
CA LYS A 3 -16.91 9.12 -6.79
C LYS A 3 -15.64 9.71 -7.37
N ASN A 4 -14.75 8.85 -7.80
CA ASN A 4 -13.57 9.31 -8.49
C ASN A 4 -13.94 9.59 -9.93
N SER A 5 -13.47 10.71 -10.45
CA SER A 5 -13.61 10.96 -11.87
C SER A 5 -12.76 9.95 -12.63
N ILE A 6 -13.07 9.74 -13.90
CA ILE A 6 -12.26 8.86 -14.76
C ILE A 6 -10.81 9.34 -14.78
N LYS A 7 -10.62 10.65 -14.79
CA LYS A 7 -9.29 11.25 -14.79
C LYS A 7 -8.51 10.88 -13.52
N ASN A 8 -9.16 10.94 -12.36
CA ASN A 8 -8.49 10.58 -11.11
C ASN A 8 -8.15 9.09 -11.05
N THR A 9 -9.04 8.25 -11.57
CA THR A 9 -8.78 6.81 -11.63
C THR A 9 -7.55 6.52 -12.46
N ARG A 10 -7.40 7.20 -13.58
CA ARG A 10 -6.26 7.03 -14.46
C ARG A 10 -4.97 7.50 -13.78
N ILE A 11 -5.02 8.66 -13.15
CA ILE A 11 -3.87 9.21 -12.41
C ILE A 11 -3.48 8.27 -11.28
N ASN A 12 -4.44 7.74 -10.55
CA ASN A 12 -4.19 6.79 -9.46
C ASN A 12 -3.41 5.57 -9.98
N GLY A 13 -3.83 5.05 -11.13
CA GLY A 13 -3.16 3.89 -11.73
C GLY A 13 -1.74 4.20 -12.16
N GLU A 14 -1.53 5.36 -12.77
CA GLU A 14 -0.20 5.78 -13.21
C GLU A 14 0.74 5.98 -12.03
N VAL A 15 0.25 6.65 -10.98
CA VAL A 15 1.03 6.89 -9.76
C VAL A 15 1.36 5.56 -9.09
N GLN A 16 0.38 4.66 -9.00
CA GLN A 16 0.60 3.34 -8.39
C GLN A 16 1.71 2.57 -9.11
N LYS A 17 1.67 2.57 -10.42
CA LYS A 17 2.65 1.86 -11.24
C LYS A 17 4.04 2.43 -11.02
N GLU A 18 4.17 3.75 -11.07
CA GLU A 18 5.47 4.40 -10.91
C GLU A 18 6.01 4.27 -9.49
N LEU A 19 5.14 4.39 -8.48
CA LEU A 19 5.56 4.16 -7.11
C LEU A 19 6.09 2.75 -6.91
N SER A 20 5.42 1.77 -7.50
CA SER A 20 5.86 0.38 -7.41
C SER A 20 7.26 0.22 -8.02
N ASN A 21 7.48 0.83 -9.18
CA ASN A 21 8.77 0.77 -9.85
C ASN A 21 9.86 1.46 -9.03
N ILE A 22 9.56 2.63 -8.48
CA ILE A 22 10.51 3.40 -7.68
C ILE A 22 10.91 2.62 -6.43
N ILE A 23 9.94 2.08 -5.72
CA ILE A 23 10.19 1.36 -4.48
C ILE A 23 11.01 0.10 -4.73
N ARG A 24 10.72 -0.61 -5.81
CA ARG A 24 11.45 -1.84 -6.13
C ARG A 24 12.85 -1.58 -6.63
N GLY A 25 13.03 -0.57 -7.47
CA GLY A 25 14.26 -0.38 -8.19
C GLY A 25 15.17 0.71 -7.66
N GLU A 26 14.60 1.76 -7.10
CA GLU A 26 15.36 2.96 -6.79
C GLU A 26 15.65 3.14 -5.31
N ILE A 27 14.83 2.56 -4.45
CA ILE A 27 14.99 2.72 -3.01
C ILE A 27 15.78 1.55 -2.46
N LYS A 28 16.95 1.84 -1.89
CA LYS A 28 17.82 0.81 -1.32
C LYS A 28 17.98 1.03 0.18
N ASP A 29 16.88 1.04 0.87
CA ASP A 29 16.86 1.19 2.33
C ASP A 29 16.63 -0.20 2.94
N PRO A 30 17.55 -0.68 3.80
CA PRO A 30 17.42 -2.01 4.39
C PRO A 30 16.19 -2.19 5.26
N ARG A 31 15.58 -1.08 5.70
CA ARG A 31 14.34 -1.16 6.48
C ARG A 31 13.14 -1.55 5.62
N ILE A 32 13.24 -1.37 4.31
CA ILE A 32 12.13 -1.68 3.41
C ILE A 32 12.19 -3.15 3.03
N ASN A 33 11.13 -3.87 3.37
CA ASN A 33 11.01 -5.30 3.09
C ASN A 33 10.94 -5.52 1.58
N PRO A 34 11.72 -6.49 1.03
CA PRO A 34 11.63 -6.79 -0.40
C PRO A 34 10.24 -7.23 -0.87
N LEU A 35 9.42 -7.74 0.05
CA LEU A 35 8.06 -8.18 -0.28
C LEU A 35 7.04 -7.07 -0.02
N THR A 36 7.40 -5.86 -0.40
CA THR A 36 6.56 -4.66 -0.27
C THR A 36 5.87 -4.39 -1.60
N SER A 37 4.57 -4.12 -1.54
CA SER A 37 3.77 -3.82 -2.73
C SER A 37 2.93 -2.57 -2.49
N VAL A 38 2.74 -1.79 -3.55
CA VAL A 38 1.77 -0.69 -3.53
C VAL A 38 0.46 -1.27 -4.05
N VAL A 39 -0.50 -1.46 -3.16
CA VAL A 39 -1.75 -2.13 -3.52
C VAL A 39 -2.81 -1.18 -4.02
N ALA A 40 -2.72 0.09 -3.66
CA ALA A 40 -3.64 1.11 -4.14
C ALA A 40 -3.05 2.49 -3.93
N VAL A 41 -3.51 3.44 -4.71
CA VAL A 41 -3.14 4.85 -4.58
C VAL A 41 -4.39 5.67 -4.74
N GLU A 42 -4.52 6.71 -3.93
CA GLU A 42 -5.64 7.61 -3.98
C GLU A 42 -5.12 9.04 -3.97
N VAL A 43 -5.12 9.66 -5.14
CA VAL A 43 -4.65 11.04 -5.31
C VAL A 43 -5.83 11.97 -5.12
N ALA A 44 -5.63 13.02 -4.32
CA ALA A 44 -6.67 14.01 -4.11
C ALA A 44 -6.97 14.75 -5.42
N PRO A 45 -8.22 15.23 -5.60
CA PRO A 45 -8.59 15.93 -6.84
C PRO A 45 -7.73 17.15 -7.15
N ASP A 46 -7.20 17.83 -6.12
CA ASP A 46 -6.33 18.99 -6.31
C ASP A 46 -4.88 18.61 -6.58
N LEU A 47 -4.55 17.32 -6.59
CA LEU A 47 -3.21 16.78 -6.82
C LEU A 47 -2.18 17.23 -5.80
N LYS A 48 -2.61 17.69 -4.63
CA LYS A 48 -1.68 18.15 -3.58
C LYS A 48 -1.23 17.04 -2.66
N THR A 49 -2.08 16.04 -2.47
CA THR A 49 -1.77 14.91 -1.58
C THR A 49 -2.19 13.61 -2.23
N CYS A 50 -1.54 12.54 -1.82
CA CYS A 50 -1.99 11.21 -2.21
C CYS A 50 -1.74 10.23 -1.08
N LYS A 51 -2.58 9.22 -1.01
CA LYS A 51 -2.45 8.12 -0.06
C LYS A 51 -1.97 6.90 -0.82
N ALA A 52 -0.86 6.34 -0.39
CA ALA A 52 -0.32 5.11 -0.97
C ALA A 52 -0.51 3.99 0.04
N TYR A 53 -1.29 3.01 -0.33
CA TYR A 53 -1.58 1.86 0.52
C TYR A 53 -0.54 0.78 0.25
N ILE A 54 0.21 0.44 1.28
CA ILE A 54 1.38 -0.42 1.18
C ILE A 54 1.11 -1.74 1.87
N SER A 55 1.32 -2.83 1.15
CA SER A 55 1.24 -4.18 1.70
C SER A 55 2.64 -4.72 1.91
N VAL A 56 2.89 -5.28 3.07
CA VAL A 56 4.20 -5.86 3.41
C VAL A 56 3.97 -7.27 3.93
N LEU A 57 4.59 -8.25 3.27
CA LEU A 57 4.55 -9.63 3.73
C LEU A 57 5.69 -9.85 4.71
N GLY A 58 5.36 -9.79 6.00
CA GLY A 58 6.34 -9.95 7.05
C GLY A 58 5.68 -9.75 8.41
N ASP A 59 6.50 -9.80 9.46
CA ASP A 59 5.98 -9.58 10.80
C ASP A 59 5.71 -8.10 11.05
N GLU A 60 5.14 -7.79 12.20
CA GLU A 60 4.76 -6.44 12.54
C GLU A 60 5.96 -5.49 12.53
N LYS A 61 7.10 -5.96 13.04
CA LYS A 61 8.31 -5.14 13.05
C LYS A 61 8.75 -4.80 11.63
N SER A 62 8.74 -5.79 10.74
CA SER A 62 9.10 -5.58 9.34
C SER A 62 8.16 -4.59 8.67
N GLN A 63 6.88 -4.69 8.97
CA GLN A 63 5.87 -3.76 8.44
C GLN A 63 6.13 -2.34 8.90
N GLN A 64 6.37 -2.15 10.18
CA GLN A 64 6.64 -0.83 10.75
C GLN A 64 7.93 -0.25 10.21
N ASP A 65 8.99 -1.06 10.14
CA ASP A 65 10.27 -0.63 9.60
C ASP A 65 10.14 -0.21 8.14
N THR A 66 9.35 -0.94 7.36
CA THR A 66 9.11 -0.60 5.96
C THR A 66 8.44 0.74 5.82
N ILE A 67 7.40 1.00 6.61
CA ILE A 67 6.70 2.28 6.56
C ILE A 67 7.63 3.41 6.97
N LYS A 68 8.45 3.21 7.99
CA LYS A 68 9.43 4.23 8.41
C LYS A 68 10.44 4.52 7.30
N GLY A 69 10.92 3.47 6.63
CA GLY A 69 11.84 3.63 5.52
C GLY A 69 11.23 4.41 4.38
N LEU A 70 9.99 4.10 4.04
CA LEU A 70 9.29 4.80 2.97
C LEU A 70 9.05 6.26 3.32
N LYS A 71 8.67 6.55 4.55
CA LYS A 71 8.48 7.93 5.00
C LYS A 71 9.78 8.71 4.94
N SER A 72 10.88 8.09 5.33
CA SER A 72 12.19 8.75 5.23
C SER A 72 12.58 9.03 3.80
N ALA A 73 12.17 8.20 2.86
CA ALA A 73 12.50 8.33 1.46
C ALA A 73 11.49 9.15 0.67
N GLU A 74 10.48 9.71 1.31
CA GLU A 74 9.39 10.41 0.62
C GLU A 74 9.89 11.49 -0.33
N GLY A 75 10.84 12.31 0.11
CA GLY A 75 11.37 13.39 -0.72
C GLY A 75 12.00 12.85 -2.01
N TYR A 76 12.78 11.79 -1.88
CA TYR A 76 13.40 11.15 -3.04
C TYR A 76 12.34 10.53 -3.95
N ILE A 77 11.37 9.86 -3.35
CA ILE A 77 10.29 9.22 -4.10
C ILE A 77 9.50 10.26 -4.89
N ARG A 78 9.19 11.40 -4.27
CA ARG A 78 8.47 12.48 -4.96
C ARG A 78 9.28 13.03 -6.12
N THR A 79 10.59 13.18 -5.94
CA THR A 79 11.47 13.65 -7.01
C THR A 79 11.46 12.69 -8.18
N MET A 80 11.56 11.40 -7.92
CA MET A 80 11.52 10.39 -8.97
C MET A 80 10.16 10.33 -9.65
N LEU A 81 9.09 10.45 -8.86
CA LEU A 81 7.73 10.45 -9.39
C LEU A 81 7.52 11.64 -10.33
N ALA A 82 8.04 12.81 -9.96
CA ALA A 82 7.93 14.00 -10.80
C ALA A 82 8.64 13.83 -12.14
N LYS A 83 9.72 13.06 -12.18
CA LYS A 83 10.42 12.77 -13.41
C LYS A 83 9.71 11.76 -14.28
N SER A 84 8.97 10.85 -13.66
CA SER A 84 8.32 9.73 -14.36
C SER A 84 6.94 10.10 -14.88
N ILE A 85 6.22 10.95 -14.17
CA ILE A 85 4.85 11.32 -14.53
C ILE A 85 4.76 12.84 -14.62
N ASN A 86 4.19 13.30 -15.74
CA ASN A 86 3.99 14.73 -15.95
C ASN A 86 2.68 15.17 -15.28
N LEU A 87 2.75 15.42 -13.97
CA LEU A 87 1.63 15.93 -13.23
C LEU A 87 1.78 17.43 -13.00
N ARG A 88 0.63 18.11 -12.87
CA ARG A 88 0.61 19.54 -12.56
C ARG A 88 1.38 19.83 -11.29
N ASN A 89 1.16 19.03 -10.26
CA ASN A 89 1.88 19.09 -9.00
C ASN A 89 2.28 17.68 -8.61
N THR A 90 3.44 17.55 -7.99
CA THR A 90 3.83 16.27 -7.41
C THR A 90 3.21 16.19 -6.03
N PRO A 91 2.29 15.26 -5.80
CA PRO A 91 1.58 15.21 -4.53
C PRO A 91 2.47 14.81 -3.37
N GLN A 92 2.13 15.31 -2.21
CA GLN A 92 2.71 14.84 -0.96
C GLN A 92 2.17 13.44 -0.69
N ILE A 93 3.05 12.51 -0.36
CA ILE A 93 2.65 11.10 -0.24
C ILE A 93 2.53 10.69 1.22
N THR A 94 1.38 10.13 1.57
CA THR A 94 1.17 9.50 2.87
C THR A 94 1.18 8.00 2.67
N PHE A 95 2.12 7.32 3.29
CA PHE A 95 2.21 5.87 3.21
C PHE A 95 1.37 5.25 4.32
N ILE A 96 0.43 4.42 3.93
CA ILE A 96 -0.50 3.77 4.85
C ILE A 96 -0.30 2.27 4.74
N LEU A 97 -0.07 1.62 5.87
CA LEU A 97 0.05 0.17 5.88
C LEU A 97 -1.33 -0.44 5.64
N ASP A 98 -1.45 -1.17 4.55
CA ASP A 98 -2.69 -1.86 4.22
C ASP A 98 -2.59 -3.29 4.69
N GLN A 99 -3.35 -3.64 5.70
CA GLN A 99 -3.36 -4.96 6.29
C GLN A 99 -4.48 -5.83 5.75
N SER A 100 -5.12 -5.41 4.66
CA SER A 100 -6.28 -6.13 4.15
C SER A 100 -5.95 -7.57 3.78
N ILE A 101 -4.79 -7.83 3.15
CA ILE A 101 -4.39 -9.19 2.82
C ILE A 101 -4.12 -9.99 4.09
N GLU A 102 -3.34 -9.44 4.99
CA GLU A 102 -3.02 -10.08 6.26
C GLU A 102 -4.27 -10.24 7.12
N TYR A 103 -5.10 -9.21 7.15
CA TYR A 103 -6.36 -9.28 7.86
C TYR A 103 -7.26 -10.35 7.25
N GLY A 104 -7.30 -10.46 5.92
CA GLY A 104 -8.04 -11.49 5.23
C GLY A 104 -7.57 -12.89 5.61
N VAL A 105 -6.26 -13.09 5.69
CA VAL A 105 -5.69 -14.37 6.11
C VAL A 105 -6.09 -14.67 7.55
N LYS A 106 -5.99 -13.70 8.45
CA LYS A 106 -6.39 -13.87 9.83
C LYS A 106 -7.89 -14.17 9.95
N MET A 107 -8.69 -13.44 9.18
CA MET A 107 -10.14 -13.67 9.18
C MET A 107 -10.48 -15.05 8.66
N SER A 108 -9.83 -15.49 7.61
CA SER A 108 -10.05 -16.84 7.08
C SER A 108 -9.70 -17.90 8.11
N LYS A 109 -8.58 -17.69 8.81
CA LYS A 109 -8.15 -18.61 9.85
C LYS A 109 -9.13 -18.64 11.01
N MET A 110 -9.61 -17.47 11.42
CA MET A 110 -10.61 -17.37 12.48
C MET A 110 -11.93 -18.04 12.06
N ILE A 111 -12.33 -17.85 10.83
CA ILE A 111 -13.53 -18.46 10.30
C ILE A 111 -13.37 -19.98 10.28
N ASP A 112 -12.23 -20.48 9.86
CA ASP A 112 -11.94 -21.91 9.87
C ASP A 112 -12.00 -22.47 11.28
N ASP A 113 -11.43 -21.78 12.25
CA ASP A 113 -11.46 -22.21 13.64
C ASP A 113 -12.89 -22.24 14.19
N VAL A 114 -13.65 -21.21 13.89
CA VAL A 114 -15.05 -21.13 14.32
C VAL A 114 -15.87 -22.24 13.66
N THR A 115 -15.67 -22.44 12.36
CA THR A 115 -16.36 -23.49 11.62
C THR A 115 -16.00 -24.86 12.18
N LYS A 116 -14.75 -25.07 12.51
CA LYS A 116 -14.28 -26.31 13.10
C LYS A 116 -14.93 -26.55 14.45
N ASP A 117 -15.05 -25.53 15.29
CA ASP A 117 -15.74 -25.64 16.58
C ASP A 117 -17.19 -25.97 16.40
N ILE A 118 -17.83 -25.34 15.42
CA ILE A 118 -19.24 -25.60 15.14
C ILE A 118 -19.42 -27.04 14.65
N ALA A 119 -18.53 -27.49 13.77
CA ALA A 119 -18.59 -28.86 13.27
C ALA A 119 -18.39 -29.86 14.40
N ASP A 120 -17.45 -29.61 15.29
CA ASP A 120 -17.19 -30.47 16.44
C ASP A 120 -18.44 -30.55 17.35
N LYS A 121 -19.06 -29.39 17.58
CA LYS A 121 -20.27 -29.34 18.40
C LYS A 121 -21.44 -30.02 17.72
N THR A 122 -21.50 -29.93 16.41
CA THR A 122 -22.59 -30.55 15.65
C THR A 122 -22.47 -32.08 15.63
N GLU A 123 -21.24 -32.55 15.59
CA GLU A 123 -20.98 -33.99 15.58
C GLU A 123 -21.28 -34.65 16.92
N ASP A 124 -21.26 -33.88 17.97
CA ASP A 124 -21.62 -34.38 19.29
C ASP A 124 -23.12 -34.56 19.40
#